data_88630975b037b89291bdb99d18b43511
#
_entry.id   88630975b037b89291bdb99d18b43511
#
_cell.length_a   1.000
_cell.length_b   1.000
_cell.length_c   1.000
_cell.angle_alpha   90.00
_cell.angle_beta   90.00
_cell.angle_gamma   90.00
#
_symmetry.space_group_name_H-M   'P 1'
#
loop_
_entity.id
_entity.type
_entity.pdbx_description
1 polymer ?
#
loop_
_entity_poly.entity_id
_entity_poly.type
_entity_poly.pdbx_seq_one_letter_code
_entity_poly.pdbx_strand_id
1 'polypeptide(L)'
;VGVALNVFESPASPLTSLTLGIGMNRIADFNTRYSFSSESRYDPSKPDQLMPTIADVFGQQLGQDGIFPDDKGNLGYNWNPWYWPAILGYNGYLISDVGGQWVPDCIGRNASVVHSMDVVSQGSINEFAVSMGANFNNVVYVGATIGIRSVYKKVGMTYQEEYGYFDANGHATPAVDKNGTPLNAQLDYMSLYQESKIDGSGVDFKLGVIVRPVAGLRVGVAFHTPTYYWLDRSYRADIESHLINNKTEDDQYNFDSTPRQDDIGGNSWDFVSPSRLLFGASYTFGNLAIVSVDYEREWYNGIRVKNVPEGADFHPEAYKAEFKNNYKGTNTLRAGVEVRPLPIFAVRLGGGYTDSMFKDRQQYYNSPSVYESYYITGGLGINLGRNTVLDVAYQNVTEKQTPYELFFSKYQNGGEMKTYSGLYDTKQTRHYISMTLGFRF
;
A
#
# COMPACT_ATOMS: atom_id res chain seq x y z
N VAL A 1 -5.02 -0.35 -23.82
CA VAL A 1 -5.56 -0.10 -25.18
C VAL A 1 -4.80 1.08 -25.76
N GLY A 2 -4.43 1.03 -27.06
CA GLY A 2 -3.72 2.13 -27.71
C GLY A 2 -3.81 2.06 -29.22
N VAL A 3 -3.56 3.22 -29.83
CA VAL A 3 -3.49 3.39 -31.30
C VAL A 3 -2.22 4.18 -31.61
N ALA A 4 -1.50 3.75 -32.64
CA ALA A 4 -0.35 4.46 -33.18
C ALA A 4 -0.55 4.70 -34.67
N LEU A 5 -0.27 5.92 -35.12
CA LEU A 5 -0.41 6.37 -36.50
C LEU A 5 0.94 6.84 -37.02
N ASN A 6 1.35 6.33 -38.15
CA ASN A 6 2.52 6.84 -38.87
C ASN A 6 2.09 8.07 -39.66
N VAL A 7 2.45 9.26 -39.19
CA VAL A 7 2.01 10.54 -39.79
C VAL A 7 2.98 11.06 -40.84
N PHE A 8 4.20 10.52 -40.88
CA PHE A 8 5.17 10.82 -41.91
C PHE A 8 6.07 9.61 -42.15
N GLU A 9 6.30 9.31 -43.45
CA GLU A 9 7.22 8.26 -43.89
C GLU A 9 7.93 8.71 -45.18
N SER A 10 9.26 8.69 -45.17
CA SER A 10 10.08 9.02 -46.32
C SER A 10 11.41 8.28 -46.28
N PRO A 11 11.64 7.27 -47.12
CA PRO A 11 12.90 6.57 -47.21
C PRO A 11 14.07 7.45 -47.67
N ALA A 12 13.79 8.57 -48.36
CA ALA A 12 14.83 9.49 -48.88
C ALA A 12 15.21 10.60 -47.90
N SER A 13 14.54 10.72 -46.79
CA SER A 13 14.83 11.72 -45.77
C SER A 13 15.64 11.13 -44.61
N PRO A 14 16.54 11.88 -43.97
CA PRO A 14 17.15 11.47 -42.69
C PRO A 14 16.11 11.17 -41.63
N LEU A 15 15.01 11.91 -41.56
CA LEU A 15 13.82 11.55 -40.79
C LEU A 15 13.01 10.52 -41.62
N THR A 16 13.20 9.25 -41.30
CA THR A 16 12.59 8.13 -42.04
C THR A 16 11.09 7.99 -41.71
N SER A 17 10.70 8.16 -40.46
CA SER A 17 9.31 8.13 -40.05
C SER A 17 9.04 8.92 -38.78
N LEU A 18 7.82 9.43 -38.66
CA LEU A 18 7.25 10.08 -37.48
C LEU A 18 5.95 9.39 -37.12
N THR A 19 5.83 8.92 -35.89
CA THR A 19 4.68 8.18 -35.37
C THR A 19 4.09 8.92 -34.19
N LEU A 20 2.77 9.10 -34.19
CA LEU A 20 2.02 9.57 -33.03
C LEU A 20 1.24 8.40 -32.42
N GLY A 21 1.16 8.35 -31.10
CA GLY A 21 0.46 7.33 -30.37
C GLY A 21 -0.37 7.90 -29.23
N ILE A 22 -1.50 7.30 -29.00
CA ILE A 22 -2.31 7.50 -27.81
C ILE A 22 -2.58 6.14 -27.17
N GLY A 23 -2.59 6.07 -25.85
CA GLY A 23 -2.82 4.83 -25.15
C GLY A 23 -3.35 5.05 -23.74
N MET A 24 -4.00 4.02 -23.23
CA MET A 24 -4.45 3.95 -21.84
C MET A 24 -3.88 2.67 -21.21
N ASN A 25 -3.16 2.82 -20.10
CA ASN A 25 -2.52 1.74 -19.39
C ASN A 25 -2.88 1.80 -17.90
N ARG A 26 -3.06 0.66 -17.27
CA ARG A 26 -3.07 0.54 -15.82
C ARG A 26 -1.61 0.42 -15.34
N ILE A 27 -1.16 1.39 -14.54
CA ILE A 27 0.22 1.45 -14.03
C ILE A 27 0.34 0.74 -12.70
N ALA A 28 -0.69 0.86 -11.84
CA ALA A 28 -0.76 0.19 -10.56
C ALA A 28 -2.15 -0.39 -10.31
N ASP A 29 -2.18 -1.53 -9.65
CA ASP A 29 -3.39 -2.20 -9.18
C ASP A 29 -3.29 -2.34 -7.66
N PHE A 30 -4.25 -1.76 -6.94
CA PHE A 30 -4.31 -1.76 -5.48
C PHE A 30 -5.28 -2.80 -4.92
N ASN A 31 -5.94 -3.60 -5.80
CA ASN A 31 -6.89 -4.59 -5.36
C ASN A 31 -6.17 -5.72 -4.60
N THR A 32 -6.37 -5.77 -3.30
CA THR A 32 -5.84 -6.81 -2.43
C THR A 32 -6.72 -6.97 -1.20
N ARG A 33 -6.75 -8.17 -0.65
CA ARG A 33 -7.35 -8.47 0.64
C ARG A 33 -6.42 -9.35 1.43
N TYR A 34 -6.27 -9.05 2.70
CA TYR A 34 -5.55 -9.90 3.64
C TYR A 34 -6.19 -9.81 5.03
N SER A 35 -6.04 -10.86 5.80
CA SER A 35 -6.52 -10.94 7.18
C SER A 35 -5.48 -11.59 8.08
N PHE A 36 -5.48 -11.16 9.32
CA PHE A 36 -4.65 -11.70 10.39
C PHE A 36 -5.54 -12.05 11.57
N SER A 37 -5.14 -13.08 12.33
CA SER A 37 -5.72 -13.40 13.61
C SER A 37 -4.63 -13.87 14.57
N SER A 38 -4.75 -13.51 15.83
CA SER A 38 -3.81 -13.84 16.88
C SER A 38 -4.59 -13.99 18.19
N GLU A 39 -4.16 -14.90 19.06
CA GLU A 39 -4.75 -15.11 20.38
C GLU A 39 -3.70 -14.81 21.45
N SER A 40 -4.08 -14.02 22.44
CA SER A 40 -3.32 -13.76 23.66
C SER A 40 -4.06 -14.35 24.85
N ARG A 41 -3.50 -15.39 25.45
CA ARG A 41 -4.16 -16.12 26.54
C ARG A 41 -3.73 -15.62 27.91
N TYR A 42 -4.67 -15.52 28.82
CA TYR A 42 -4.42 -15.28 30.23
C TYR A 42 -3.49 -16.36 30.79
N ASP A 43 -2.42 -15.95 31.46
CA ASP A 43 -1.48 -16.82 32.15
C ASP A 43 -1.64 -16.68 33.68
N PRO A 44 -2.29 -17.62 34.38
CA PRO A 44 -2.49 -17.55 35.83
C PRO A 44 -1.18 -17.52 36.64
N SER A 45 -0.07 -17.99 36.06
CA SER A 45 1.25 -17.92 36.70
C SER A 45 1.85 -16.53 36.71
N LYS A 46 1.30 -15.61 35.91
CA LYS A 46 1.74 -14.23 35.75
C LYS A 46 0.56 -13.25 35.81
N PRO A 47 -0.12 -13.19 36.96
CA PRO A 47 -1.37 -12.42 37.10
C PRO A 47 -1.19 -10.91 36.90
N ASP A 48 0.04 -10.41 37.02
CA ASP A 48 0.38 -9.01 36.79
C ASP A 48 0.72 -8.69 35.32
N GLN A 49 0.81 -9.70 34.46
CA GLN A 49 1.03 -9.55 33.05
C GLN A 49 -0.31 -9.29 32.36
N LEU A 50 -0.60 -8.03 32.06
CA LEU A 50 -1.80 -7.68 31.27
C LEU A 50 -1.68 -8.19 29.85
N MET A 51 -2.80 -8.65 29.29
CA MET A 51 -2.91 -8.88 27.87
C MET A 51 -2.93 -7.53 27.16
N PRO A 52 -2.11 -7.33 26.13
CA PRO A 52 -2.11 -6.10 25.36
C PRO A 52 -3.41 -6.01 24.55
N THR A 53 -4.08 -4.88 24.64
CA THR A 53 -5.33 -4.58 23.94
C THR A 53 -5.22 -3.25 23.20
N ILE A 54 -6.11 -2.99 22.26
CA ILE A 54 -6.15 -1.69 21.59
C ILE A 54 -6.50 -0.56 22.55
N ALA A 55 -7.22 -0.87 23.64
CA ALA A 55 -7.55 0.10 24.68
C ALA A 55 -6.31 0.70 25.35
N ASP A 56 -5.26 -0.11 25.60
CA ASP A 56 -3.99 0.37 26.15
C ASP A 56 -3.31 1.36 25.20
N VAL A 57 -3.40 1.08 23.89
CA VAL A 57 -2.86 1.95 22.83
C VAL A 57 -3.59 3.28 22.80
N PHE A 58 -4.91 3.24 22.84
CA PHE A 58 -5.76 4.43 22.82
C PHE A 58 -5.52 5.31 24.03
N GLY A 59 -5.49 4.71 25.24
CA GLY A 59 -5.20 5.45 26.46
C GLY A 59 -3.84 6.11 26.45
N GLN A 60 -2.83 5.40 25.95
CA GLN A 60 -1.48 5.95 25.82
C GLN A 60 -1.41 7.08 24.78
N GLN A 61 -2.04 6.91 23.62
CA GLN A 61 -2.06 7.91 22.56
C GLN A 61 -2.68 9.22 23.02
N LEU A 62 -3.85 9.18 23.65
CA LEU A 62 -4.52 10.37 24.17
C LEU A 62 -3.75 10.97 25.36
N GLY A 63 -3.24 10.14 26.26
CA GLY A 63 -2.53 10.58 27.46
C GLY A 63 -1.19 11.28 27.20
N GLN A 64 -0.43 10.79 26.20
CA GLN A 64 0.86 11.41 25.83
C GLN A 64 0.69 12.82 25.29
N ASP A 65 -0.41 13.07 24.58
CA ASP A 65 -0.70 14.36 23.95
C ASP A 65 -1.64 15.23 24.80
N GLY A 66 -1.94 14.80 26.03
CA GLY A 66 -2.75 15.55 26.99
C GLY A 66 -4.19 15.77 26.54
N ILE A 67 -4.74 14.85 25.75
CA ILE A 67 -6.11 14.90 25.25
C ILE A 67 -7.03 14.23 26.27
N PHE A 68 -7.94 15.01 26.88
CA PHE A 68 -8.91 14.55 27.85
C PHE A 68 -10.29 15.13 27.56
N PRO A 69 -11.38 14.51 28.07
CA PRO A 69 -12.72 15.04 27.94
C PRO A 69 -12.88 16.37 28.70
N ASP A 70 -13.89 17.12 28.33
CA ASP A 70 -14.29 18.33 29.05
C ASP A 70 -14.89 17.99 30.43
N ASP A 71 -15.17 19.02 31.24
CA ASP A 71 -15.80 18.88 32.58
C ASP A 71 -17.17 18.16 32.58
N LYS A 72 -17.77 17.97 31.40
CA LYS A 72 -19.03 17.25 31.21
C LYS A 72 -18.82 15.83 30.69
N GLY A 73 -17.55 15.40 30.50
CA GLY A 73 -17.23 14.10 29.96
C GLY A 73 -17.34 14.00 28.43
N ASN A 74 -17.36 15.12 27.69
CA ASN A 74 -17.43 15.08 26.24
C ASN A 74 -16.03 15.15 25.64
N LEU A 75 -15.74 14.25 24.71
CA LEU A 75 -14.54 14.27 23.87
C LEU A 75 -14.98 14.25 22.39
N GLY A 76 -14.88 15.40 21.75
CA GLY A 76 -15.31 15.58 20.36
C GLY A 76 -14.20 15.26 19.37
N TYR A 77 -14.57 15.24 18.07
CA TYR A 77 -13.68 14.90 16.93
C TYR A 77 -13.03 16.12 16.27
N ASN A 78 -12.91 17.22 17.00
CA ASN A 78 -12.22 18.45 16.54
C ASN A 78 -10.68 18.35 16.58
N TRP A 79 -10.17 17.16 16.87
CA TRP A 79 -8.76 16.82 16.85
C TRP A 79 -8.34 16.26 15.50
N ASN A 80 -7.02 16.18 15.26
CA ASN A 80 -6.48 15.49 14.10
C ASN A 80 -7.08 14.08 13.95
N PRO A 81 -7.49 13.65 12.74
CA PRO A 81 -8.03 12.31 12.49
C PRO A 81 -7.17 11.14 12.98
N TRP A 82 -5.90 11.37 13.25
CA TRP A 82 -5.01 10.40 13.89
C TRP A 82 -5.53 9.94 15.27
N TYR A 83 -6.19 10.83 16.02
CA TYR A 83 -6.75 10.52 17.35
C TYR A 83 -8.16 9.94 17.30
N TRP A 84 -8.84 10.00 16.16
CA TRP A 84 -10.23 9.58 16.07
C TRP A 84 -10.50 8.14 16.52
N PRO A 85 -9.65 7.13 16.18
CA PRO A 85 -9.84 5.78 16.71
C PRO A 85 -9.80 5.72 18.24
N ALA A 86 -8.89 6.48 18.87
CA ALA A 86 -8.78 6.53 20.33
C ALA A 86 -9.95 7.29 20.97
N ILE A 87 -10.44 8.37 20.35
CA ILE A 87 -11.63 9.12 20.76
C ILE A 87 -12.87 8.23 20.64
N LEU A 88 -12.98 7.45 19.56
CA LEU A 88 -14.02 6.43 19.41
C LEU A 88 -13.93 5.38 20.51
N GLY A 89 -12.70 4.95 20.86
CA GLY A 89 -12.49 4.04 22.00
C GLY A 89 -13.01 4.57 23.31
N TYR A 90 -12.84 5.86 23.59
CA TYR A 90 -13.45 6.52 24.75
C TYR A 90 -14.98 6.56 24.66
N ASN A 91 -15.52 7.04 23.52
CA ASN A 91 -16.96 7.13 23.29
C ASN A 91 -17.64 5.74 23.25
N GLY A 92 -16.88 4.68 22.93
CA GLY A 92 -17.32 3.28 22.95
C GLY A 92 -17.03 2.55 24.28
N TYR A 93 -16.61 3.27 25.31
CA TYR A 93 -16.35 2.73 26.67
C TYR A 93 -15.23 1.67 26.73
N LEU A 94 -14.25 1.71 25.81
CA LEU A 94 -13.06 0.89 25.90
C LEU A 94 -12.07 1.44 26.92
N ILE A 95 -12.04 2.76 27.06
CA ILE A 95 -11.18 3.49 28.02
C ILE A 95 -11.97 4.57 28.73
N SER A 96 -11.61 4.86 29.96
CA SER A 96 -12.19 5.91 30.79
C SER A 96 -11.11 6.84 31.35
N ASP A 97 -11.44 8.11 31.54
CA ASP A 97 -10.58 9.03 32.29
C ASP A 97 -10.82 8.87 33.81
N VAL A 98 -9.82 8.44 34.52
CA VAL A 98 -9.84 8.31 35.99
C VAL A 98 -8.78 9.22 36.59
N GLY A 99 -9.20 10.44 36.94
CA GLY A 99 -8.33 11.42 37.57
C GLY A 99 -7.14 11.89 36.70
N GLY A 100 -7.36 12.07 35.40
CA GLY A 100 -6.35 12.48 34.45
C GLY A 100 -5.46 11.33 33.96
N GLN A 101 -5.93 10.10 34.10
CA GLN A 101 -5.28 8.91 33.58
C GLN A 101 -6.28 8.07 32.79
N TRP A 102 -5.89 7.66 31.60
CA TRP A 102 -6.66 6.76 30.78
C TRP A 102 -6.50 5.30 31.24
N VAL A 103 -7.62 4.62 31.51
CA VAL A 103 -7.64 3.23 31.98
C VAL A 103 -8.70 2.42 31.23
N PRO A 104 -8.37 1.16 30.87
CA PRO A 104 -9.34 0.21 30.28
C PRO A 104 -10.13 -0.48 31.41
N ASP A 105 -11.07 0.24 32.03
CA ASP A 105 -11.78 -0.20 33.24
C ASP A 105 -12.86 -1.27 33.01
N CYS A 106 -13.22 -1.54 31.75
CA CYS A 106 -14.13 -2.65 31.36
C CYS A 106 -13.39 -3.92 30.92
N ILE A 107 -12.05 -3.96 31.02
CA ILE A 107 -11.24 -5.12 30.62
C ILE A 107 -10.58 -5.70 31.88
N GLY A 108 -10.95 -6.94 32.20
CA GLY A 108 -10.42 -7.65 33.40
C GLY A 108 -8.98 -8.10 33.22
N ARG A 109 -8.24 -8.23 34.33
CA ARG A 109 -6.88 -8.73 34.36
C ARG A 109 -6.78 -10.23 33.99
N ASN A 110 -7.88 -10.93 34.07
CA ASN A 110 -8.03 -12.34 33.72
C ASN A 110 -8.51 -12.54 32.27
N ALA A 111 -8.35 -11.54 31.42
CA ALA A 111 -8.78 -11.60 30.03
C ALA A 111 -7.82 -12.44 29.16
N SER A 112 -8.42 -13.28 28.31
CA SER A 112 -7.80 -13.78 27.08
C SER A 112 -8.44 -13.03 25.92
N VAL A 113 -7.65 -12.68 24.92
CA VAL A 113 -8.10 -11.82 23.82
C VAL A 113 -7.78 -12.47 22.48
N VAL A 114 -8.76 -12.57 21.61
CA VAL A 114 -8.57 -12.91 20.19
C VAL A 114 -8.58 -11.64 19.39
N HIS A 115 -7.44 -11.34 18.77
CA HIS A 115 -7.28 -10.19 17.88
C HIS A 115 -7.49 -10.64 16.45
N SER A 116 -8.26 -9.92 15.68
CA SER A 116 -8.39 -10.13 14.25
C SER A 116 -8.39 -8.84 13.46
N MET A 117 -7.87 -8.87 12.23
CA MET A 117 -7.87 -7.75 11.32
C MET A 117 -8.13 -8.22 9.91
N ASP A 118 -9.05 -7.57 9.23
CA ASP A 118 -9.32 -7.73 7.80
C ASP A 118 -9.08 -6.41 7.08
N VAL A 119 -8.25 -6.44 6.05
CA VAL A 119 -7.92 -5.27 5.24
C VAL A 119 -8.31 -5.52 3.79
N VAL A 120 -9.12 -4.64 3.26
CA VAL A 120 -9.54 -4.64 1.86
C VAL A 120 -9.05 -3.36 1.19
N SER A 121 -8.16 -3.50 0.23
CA SER A 121 -7.70 -2.40 -0.61
C SER A 121 -8.26 -2.53 -2.02
N GLN A 122 -8.70 -1.43 -2.60
CA GLN A 122 -9.28 -1.37 -3.94
C GLN A 122 -8.77 -0.14 -4.67
N GLY A 123 -8.68 -0.23 -6.00
CA GLY A 123 -8.35 0.90 -6.84
C GLY A 123 -7.20 0.67 -7.78
N SER A 124 -6.80 1.73 -8.46
CA SER A 124 -5.74 1.69 -9.48
C SER A 124 -5.17 3.06 -9.78
N ILE A 125 -4.00 3.08 -10.42
CA ILE A 125 -3.50 4.23 -11.16
C ILE A 125 -3.60 3.88 -12.64
N ASN A 126 -4.36 4.66 -13.40
CA ASN A 126 -4.45 4.57 -14.85
C ASN A 126 -3.71 5.75 -15.48
N GLU A 127 -3.00 5.51 -16.57
CA GLU A 127 -2.30 6.53 -17.35
C GLU A 127 -2.92 6.64 -18.73
N PHE A 128 -3.31 7.85 -19.12
CA PHE A 128 -3.53 8.23 -20.49
C PHE A 128 -2.25 8.83 -21.04
N ALA A 129 -1.68 8.21 -22.07
CA ALA A 129 -0.39 8.57 -22.63
C ALA A 129 -0.55 9.13 -24.06
N VAL A 130 0.07 10.28 -24.30
CA VAL A 130 0.26 10.83 -25.65
C VAL A 130 1.73 10.75 -25.98
N SER A 131 2.06 10.05 -27.06
CA SER A 131 3.43 9.70 -27.42
C SER A 131 3.76 10.16 -28.85
N MET A 132 5.02 10.53 -29.04
CA MET A 132 5.60 10.81 -30.35
C MET A 132 6.91 10.04 -30.49
N GLY A 133 7.12 9.41 -31.64
CA GLY A 133 8.34 8.69 -31.96
C GLY A 133 8.87 9.10 -33.34
N ALA A 134 10.18 9.40 -33.42
CA ALA A 134 10.89 9.75 -34.63
C ALA A 134 11.98 8.70 -34.93
N ASN A 135 12.07 8.27 -36.16
CA ASN A 135 13.08 7.33 -36.67
C ASN A 135 14.01 8.06 -37.63
N PHE A 136 15.31 8.04 -37.34
CA PHE A 136 16.34 8.62 -38.18
C PHE A 136 17.22 7.54 -38.79
N ASN A 137 17.17 7.42 -40.14
CA ASN A 137 17.95 6.48 -40.95
C ASN A 137 17.86 5.01 -40.50
N ASN A 138 16.83 4.61 -39.77
CA ASN A 138 16.71 3.29 -39.12
C ASN A 138 17.90 2.94 -38.18
N VAL A 139 18.59 3.97 -37.66
CA VAL A 139 19.76 3.85 -36.75
C VAL A 139 19.44 4.48 -35.40
N VAL A 140 18.83 5.67 -35.39
CA VAL A 140 18.49 6.40 -34.15
C VAL A 140 16.97 6.58 -34.07
N TYR A 141 16.41 6.20 -32.94
CA TYR A 141 14.99 6.38 -32.62
C TYR A 141 14.88 7.23 -31.38
N VAL A 142 14.07 8.28 -31.44
CA VAL A 142 13.80 9.19 -30.32
C VAL A 142 12.32 9.15 -30.00
N GLY A 143 11.99 9.06 -28.74
CA GLY A 143 10.59 9.06 -28.27
C GLY A 143 10.37 10.01 -27.13
N ALA A 144 9.19 10.62 -27.11
CA ALA A 144 8.69 11.44 -26.02
C ALA A 144 7.26 11.06 -25.71
N THR A 145 6.88 11.09 -24.41
CA THR A 145 5.52 10.80 -23.95
C THR A 145 5.14 11.75 -22.84
N ILE A 146 3.91 12.27 -22.90
CA ILE A 146 3.24 12.94 -21.79
C ILE A 146 2.25 11.94 -21.21
N GLY A 147 2.36 11.65 -19.91
CA GLY A 147 1.46 10.80 -19.16
C GLY A 147 0.53 11.64 -18.28
N ILE A 148 -0.76 11.45 -18.42
CA ILE A 148 -1.79 12.01 -17.53
C ILE A 148 -2.36 10.86 -16.72
N ARG A 149 -2.26 10.95 -15.40
CA ARG A 149 -2.64 9.86 -14.49
C ARG A 149 -3.91 10.19 -13.73
N SER A 150 -4.74 9.16 -13.55
CA SER A 150 -5.87 9.17 -12.63
C SER A 150 -5.58 8.19 -11.50
N VAL A 151 -5.73 8.65 -10.27
CA VAL A 151 -5.50 7.87 -9.05
C VAL A 151 -6.81 7.65 -8.35
N TYR A 152 -7.07 6.41 -7.99
CA TYR A 152 -8.11 6.04 -7.05
C TYR A 152 -7.60 4.90 -6.17
N LYS A 153 -7.63 5.09 -4.85
CA LYS A 153 -7.29 4.06 -3.87
C LYS A 153 -8.22 4.18 -2.68
N LYS A 154 -8.83 3.08 -2.29
CA LYS A 154 -9.67 2.96 -1.11
C LYS A 154 -9.14 1.80 -0.27
N VAL A 155 -8.91 2.02 1.01
CA VAL A 155 -8.49 0.99 1.97
C VAL A 155 -9.48 1.00 3.11
N GLY A 156 -10.18 -0.12 3.30
CA GLY A 156 -11.00 -0.41 4.46
C GLY A 156 -10.27 -1.41 5.37
N MET A 157 -10.26 -1.13 6.66
CA MET A 157 -9.67 -2.00 7.67
C MET A 157 -10.69 -2.21 8.78
N THR A 158 -10.97 -3.46 9.12
CA THR A 158 -11.74 -3.84 10.32
C THR A 158 -10.80 -4.51 11.30
N TYR A 159 -10.68 -3.96 12.49
CA TYR A 159 -9.93 -4.55 13.60
C TYR A 159 -10.92 -4.95 14.69
N GLN A 160 -10.79 -6.17 15.22
CA GLN A 160 -11.69 -6.71 16.22
C GLN A 160 -10.91 -7.36 17.35
N GLU A 161 -11.45 -7.22 18.56
CA GLU A 161 -11.02 -7.94 19.75
C GLU A 161 -12.22 -8.64 20.36
N GLU A 162 -12.08 -9.94 20.62
CA GLU A 162 -13.05 -10.76 21.35
C GLU A 162 -12.43 -11.19 22.67
N TYR A 163 -13.16 -11.06 23.76
CA TYR A 163 -12.67 -11.26 25.11
C TYR A 163 -13.30 -12.48 25.78
N GLY A 164 -12.45 -13.28 26.40
CA GLY A 164 -12.85 -14.34 27.32
C GLY A 164 -12.16 -14.16 28.67
N TYR A 165 -12.88 -14.37 29.77
CA TYR A 165 -12.34 -14.20 31.11
C TYR A 165 -12.29 -15.55 31.83
N PHE A 166 -11.15 -15.88 32.46
CA PHE A 166 -10.89 -17.20 32.99
C PHE A 166 -10.28 -17.13 34.41
N ASP A 167 -10.61 -18.11 35.25
CA ASP A 167 -9.94 -18.32 36.53
C ASP A 167 -8.60 -19.05 36.38
N ALA A 168 -7.90 -19.29 37.49
CA ALA A 168 -6.62 -19.99 37.53
C ALA A 168 -6.70 -21.45 37.05
N ASN A 169 -7.89 -22.04 36.99
CA ASN A 169 -8.13 -23.41 36.52
C ASN A 169 -8.58 -23.45 35.06
N GLY A 170 -8.74 -22.30 34.40
CA GLY A 170 -9.20 -22.19 33.04
C GLY A 170 -10.72 -22.24 32.87
N HIS A 171 -11.50 -22.09 33.94
CA HIS A 171 -12.94 -21.98 33.86
C HIS A 171 -13.37 -20.54 33.58
N ALA A 172 -14.41 -20.38 32.76
CA ALA A 172 -14.98 -19.07 32.49
C ALA A 172 -15.49 -18.42 33.81
N THR A 173 -15.16 -17.14 33.98
CA THR A 173 -15.51 -16.37 35.17
C THR A 173 -15.72 -14.90 34.75
N PRO A 174 -16.41 -14.07 35.57
CA PRO A 174 -16.47 -12.64 35.29
C PRO A 174 -15.10 -11.99 35.24
N ALA A 175 -14.99 -10.87 34.54
CA ALA A 175 -13.82 -10.01 34.51
C ALA A 175 -13.51 -9.48 35.93
N VAL A 176 -12.25 -9.48 36.32
CA VAL A 176 -11.83 -9.02 37.66
C VAL A 176 -10.78 -7.90 37.56
N ASP A 177 -10.79 -7.03 38.57
CA ASP A 177 -9.79 -5.96 38.74
C ASP A 177 -8.46 -6.52 39.29
N LYS A 178 -7.49 -5.64 39.57
CA LYS A 178 -6.19 -5.97 40.16
C LYS A 178 -6.27 -6.61 41.56
N ASN A 179 -7.39 -6.50 42.27
CA ASN A 179 -7.60 -7.06 43.60
C ASN A 179 -8.42 -8.37 43.52
N GLY A 180 -8.77 -8.84 42.33
CA GLY A 180 -9.62 -10.00 42.12
C GLY A 180 -11.11 -9.71 42.31
N THR A 181 -11.53 -8.44 42.40
CA THR A 181 -12.94 -8.06 42.54
C THR A 181 -13.60 -8.05 41.16
N PRO A 182 -14.80 -8.67 41.00
CA PRO A 182 -15.53 -8.63 39.74
C PRO A 182 -15.84 -7.20 39.31
N LEU A 183 -15.62 -6.89 38.04
CA LEU A 183 -15.99 -5.63 37.45
C LEU A 183 -17.51 -5.50 37.37
N ASN A 184 -18.03 -4.28 37.36
CA ASN A 184 -19.46 -4.02 37.21
C ASN A 184 -19.94 -4.36 35.80
N ALA A 185 -19.11 -4.03 34.80
CA ALA A 185 -19.33 -4.39 33.39
C ALA A 185 -18.03 -4.89 32.79
N GLN A 186 -18.12 -5.79 31.83
CA GLN A 186 -17.00 -6.33 31.11
C GLN A 186 -17.19 -6.18 29.61
N LEU A 187 -16.11 -5.92 28.90
CA LEU A 187 -16.12 -5.87 27.45
C LEU A 187 -16.13 -7.30 26.90
N ASP A 188 -17.10 -7.61 26.04
CA ASP A 188 -17.25 -8.90 25.37
C ASP A 188 -16.55 -8.89 24.01
N TYR A 189 -16.83 -7.87 23.20
CA TYR A 189 -16.09 -7.64 21.95
C TYR A 189 -16.08 -6.16 21.59
N MET A 190 -15.16 -5.82 20.71
CA MET A 190 -15.14 -4.54 20.01
C MET A 190 -14.79 -4.74 18.52
N SER A 191 -15.28 -3.85 17.68
CA SER A 191 -14.95 -3.78 16.26
C SER A 191 -14.70 -2.33 15.87
N LEU A 192 -13.52 -2.04 15.37
CA LEU A 192 -13.13 -0.75 14.84
C LEU A 192 -12.99 -0.84 13.33
N TYR A 193 -13.84 -0.13 12.61
CA TYR A 193 -13.70 0.05 11.16
C TYR A 193 -13.02 1.38 10.86
N GLN A 194 -12.08 1.36 9.94
CA GLN A 194 -11.41 2.55 9.42
C GLN A 194 -11.40 2.50 7.89
N GLU A 195 -11.70 3.61 7.24
CA GLU A 195 -11.64 3.72 5.79
C GLU A 195 -10.87 4.97 5.38
N SER A 196 -9.91 4.78 4.50
CA SER A 196 -9.18 5.87 3.84
C SER A 196 -9.36 5.76 2.34
N LYS A 197 -9.79 6.84 1.72
CA LYS A 197 -9.94 6.97 0.27
C LYS A 197 -9.00 8.08 -0.20
N ILE A 198 -8.25 7.81 -1.26
CA ILE A 198 -7.38 8.77 -1.95
C ILE A 198 -7.81 8.80 -3.41
N ASP A 199 -8.09 9.97 -3.92
CA ASP A 199 -8.33 10.21 -5.33
C ASP A 199 -7.55 11.42 -5.82
N GLY A 200 -7.35 11.49 -7.13
CA GLY A 200 -6.61 12.59 -7.70
C GLY A 200 -6.11 12.34 -9.11
N SER A 201 -5.26 13.25 -9.55
CA SER A 201 -4.65 13.20 -10.87
C SER A 201 -3.15 13.49 -10.79
N GLY A 202 -2.43 13.18 -11.86
CA GLY A 202 -1.01 13.48 -11.95
C GLY A 202 -0.53 13.62 -13.38
N VAL A 203 0.66 14.19 -13.54
CA VAL A 203 1.28 14.36 -14.84
C VAL A 203 2.77 14.03 -14.76
N ASP A 204 3.27 13.38 -15.82
CA ASP A 204 4.70 13.10 -16.00
C ASP A 204 5.12 13.22 -17.47
N PHE A 205 6.43 13.25 -17.67
CA PHE A 205 7.05 13.30 -18.97
C PHE A 205 8.12 12.20 -19.08
N LYS A 206 8.19 11.57 -20.26
CA LYS A 206 9.13 10.48 -20.54
C LYS A 206 9.88 10.78 -21.84
N LEU A 207 11.18 10.58 -21.82
CA LEU A 207 12.06 10.70 -22.98
C LEU A 207 12.84 9.43 -23.14
N GLY A 208 13.05 9.00 -24.39
CA GLY A 208 13.86 7.83 -24.70
C GLY A 208 14.58 7.94 -26.02
N VAL A 209 15.75 7.32 -26.08
CA VAL A 209 16.56 7.18 -27.29
C VAL A 209 16.97 5.71 -27.43
N ILE A 210 16.83 5.19 -28.63
CA ILE A 210 17.36 3.86 -29.00
C ILE A 210 18.30 4.04 -30.16
N VAL A 211 19.46 3.41 -30.09
CA VAL A 211 20.46 3.37 -31.17
C VAL A 211 20.60 1.92 -31.63
N ARG A 212 20.69 1.75 -32.93
CA ARG A 212 20.95 0.47 -33.61
C ARG A 212 22.34 0.51 -34.30
N PRO A 213 23.43 0.20 -33.53
CA PRO A 213 24.78 0.29 -34.06
C PRO A 213 25.06 -0.70 -35.19
N VAL A 214 24.48 -1.89 -35.09
CA VAL A 214 24.54 -2.97 -36.10
C VAL A 214 23.17 -3.61 -36.28
N ALA A 215 22.98 -4.33 -37.34
CA ALA A 215 21.66 -4.82 -37.76
C ALA A 215 20.85 -5.60 -36.67
N GLY A 216 21.55 -6.35 -35.82
CA GLY A 216 20.89 -7.16 -34.77
C GLY A 216 20.80 -6.45 -33.41
N LEU A 217 21.68 -5.48 -33.12
CA LEU A 217 21.83 -4.88 -31.79
C LEU A 217 21.02 -3.59 -31.67
N ARG A 218 20.26 -3.45 -30.59
CA ARG A 218 19.64 -2.19 -30.15
C ARG A 218 20.07 -1.92 -28.71
N VAL A 219 20.45 -0.67 -28.45
CA VAL A 219 20.76 -0.16 -27.11
C VAL A 219 19.92 1.08 -26.88
N GLY A 220 19.29 1.17 -25.72
CA GLY A 220 18.38 2.26 -25.40
C GLY A 220 18.64 2.85 -24.02
N VAL A 221 18.31 4.12 -23.88
CA VAL A 221 18.20 4.81 -22.61
C VAL A 221 16.90 5.59 -22.57
N ALA A 222 16.22 5.57 -21.42
CA ALA A 222 15.03 6.36 -21.21
C ALA A 222 15.04 7.00 -19.81
N PHE A 223 14.54 8.22 -19.73
CA PHE A 223 14.35 8.94 -18.48
C PHE A 223 12.88 9.28 -18.30
N HIS A 224 12.34 8.93 -17.13
CA HIS A 224 11.01 9.32 -16.69
C HIS A 224 11.15 10.36 -15.58
N THR A 225 10.56 11.52 -15.79
CA THR A 225 10.48 12.53 -14.74
C THR A 225 9.70 12.00 -13.54
N PRO A 226 9.86 12.62 -12.37
CA PRO A 226 8.87 12.45 -11.32
C PRO A 226 7.46 12.74 -11.85
N THR A 227 6.46 11.99 -11.38
CA THR A 227 5.06 12.36 -11.58
C THR A 227 4.68 13.34 -10.50
N TYR A 228 4.09 14.45 -10.89
CA TYR A 228 3.49 15.40 -9.98
C TYR A 228 2.01 15.06 -9.84
N TYR A 229 1.58 14.70 -8.62
CA TYR A 229 0.22 14.35 -8.29
C TYR A 229 -0.44 15.42 -7.44
N TRP A 230 -1.71 15.69 -7.72
CA TRP A 230 -2.65 16.43 -6.89
C TRP A 230 -3.61 15.41 -6.29
N LEU A 231 -3.61 15.26 -4.98
CA LEU A 231 -4.31 14.19 -4.27
C LEU A 231 -5.23 14.78 -3.22
N ASP A 232 -6.41 14.18 -3.11
CA ASP A 232 -7.37 14.43 -2.04
C ASP A 232 -7.56 13.15 -1.23
N ARG A 233 -7.75 13.29 0.08
CA ARG A 233 -8.00 12.18 0.99
C ARG A 233 -9.26 12.42 1.77
N SER A 234 -10.12 11.41 1.86
CA SER A 234 -11.16 11.32 2.87
C SER A 234 -10.87 10.16 3.82
N TYR A 235 -11.27 10.33 5.09
CA TYR A 235 -11.10 9.33 6.13
C TYR A 235 -12.37 9.26 6.96
N ARG A 236 -12.76 8.05 7.35
CA ARG A 236 -13.79 7.80 8.35
C ARG A 236 -13.39 6.65 9.26
N ALA A 237 -13.93 6.64 10.46
CA ALA A 237 -13.80 5.54 11.40
C ALA A 237 -15.13 5.31 12.12
N ASP A 238 -15.41 4.06 12.43
CA ASP A 238 -16.60 3.62 13.16
C ASP A 238 -16.15 2.64 14.23
N ILE A 239 -16.75 2.67 15.42
CA ILE A 239 -16.52 1.68 16.46
C ILE A 239 -17.85 1.07 16.90
N GLU A 240 -17.82 -0.22 17.13
CA GLU A 240 -18.86 -0.97 17.83
C GLU A 240 -18.21 -1.65 19.03
N SER A 241 -18.83 -1.55 20.21
CA SER A 241 -18.40 -2.26 21.41
C SER A 241 -19.60 -2.86 22.11
N HIS A 242 -19.40 -4.05 22.67
CA HIS A 242 -20.43 -4.79 23.39
C HIS A 242 -19.97 -5.03 24.83
N LEU A 243 -20.72 -4.49 25.78
CA LEU A 243 -20.45 -4.64 27.20
C LEU A 243 -21.53 -5.48 27.85
N ILE A 244 -21.14 -6.40 28.71
CA ILE A 244 -22.01 -7.21 29.52
C ILE A 244 -21.98 -6.69 30.95
N ASN A 245 -23.15 -6.40 31.53
CA ASN A 245 -23.25 -6.04 32.93
C ASN A 245 -23.22 -7.30 33.79
N ASN A 246 -22.19 -7.44 34.62
CA ASN A 246 -22.03 -8.60 35.50
C ASN A 246 -23.03 -8.66 36.66
N LYS A 247 -23.88 -7.63 36.86
CA LYS A 247 -24.90 -7.62 37.90
C LYS A 247 -26.27 -8.06 37.41
N THR A 248 -26.57 -7.84 36.13
CA THR A 248 -27.80 -8.23 35.46
C THR A 248 -27.46 -8.70 34.06
N GLU A 249 -27.70 -9.99 33.77
CA GLU A 249 -27.37 -10.58 32.46
C GLU A 249 -28.09 -9.95 31.26
N ASP A 250 -29.10 -9.08 31.53
CA ASP A 250 -29.93 -8.46 30.50
C ASP A 250 -29.40 -7.08 30.02
N ASP A 251 -28.41 -6.49 30.67
CA ASP A 251 -27.90 -5.16 30.30
C ASP A 251 -26.71 -5.32 29.34
N GLN A 252 -27.01 -5.30 28.04
CA GLN A 252 -26.03 -5.25 26.95
C GLN A 252 -26.03 -3.85 26.33
N TYR A 253 -24.83 -3.32 26.10
CA TYR A 253 -24.66 -1.98 25.53
C TYR A 253 -23.90 -2.07 24.22
N ASN A 254 -24.54 -1.59 23.13
CA ASN A 254 -23.90 -1.41 21.84
C ASN A 254 -23.70 0.07 21.60
N PHE A 255 -22.45 0.47 21.27
CA PHE A 255 -22.11 1.84 20.96
C PHE A 255 -21.59 1.90 19.52
N ASP A 256 -22.14 2.83 18.76
CA ASP A 256 -21.75 3.15 17.41
C ASP A 256 -21.47 4.65 17.31
N SER A 257 -20.35 5.03 16.74
CA SER A 257 -19.98 6.41 16.54
C SER A 257 -19.21 6.57 15.23
N THR A 258 -19.59 7.57 14.44
CA THR A 258 -19.09 7.77 13.09
C THR A 258 -18.69 9.23 12.87
N PRO A 259 -17.44 9.63 13.16
CA PRO A 259 -16.94 10.92 12.73
C PRO A 259 -16.65 10.93 11.23
N ARG A 260 -16.93 12.02 10.55
CA ARG A 260 -16.64 12.23 9.14
C ARG A 260 -15.63 13.36 8.95
N GLN A 261 -14.60 13.11 8.19
CA GLN A 261 -13.55 14.09 7.92
C GLN A 261 -13.99 15.17 6.92
N ASP A 262 -15.06 14.95 6.15
CA ASP A 262 -15.60 15.96 5.21
C ASP A 262 -16.00 17.25 5.94
N ASP A 263 -16.24 17.17 7.26
CA ASP A 263 -16.56 18.30 8.11
C ASP A 263 -15.31 19.10 8.58
N ILE A 264 -14.11 18.56 8.38
CA ILE A 264 -12.83 19.19 8.75
C ILE A 264 -12.07 19.51 7.46
N GLY A 265 -12.05 20.74 7.05
CA GLY A 265 -11.41 21.18 5.80
C GLY A 265 -9.93 20.82 5.72
N GLY A 266 -9.44 20.59 4.50
CA GLY A 266 -8.01 20.51 4.25
C GLY A 266 -7.42 19.12 4.11
N ASN A 267 -7.89 18.35 3.13
CA ASN A 267 -7.44 16.97 2.89
C ASN A 267 -6.62 16.81 1.60
N SER A 268 -6.27 17.93 0.96
CA SER A 268 -5.53 17.93 -0.30
C SER A 268 -4.05 18.12 -0.06
N TRP A 269 -3.22 17.39 -0.81
CA TRP A 269 -1.77 17.61 -0.85
C TRP A 269 -1.20 17.26 -2.21
N ASP A 270 0.00 17.73 -2.48
CA ASP A 270 0.75 17.35 -3.67
C ASP A 270 1.79 16.28 -3.33
N PHE A 271 1.88 15.28 -4.20
CA PHE A 271 2.85 14.21 -4.08
C PHE A 271 3.73 14.16 -5.33
N VAL A 272 5.04 14.16 -5.13
CA VAL A 272 6.03 14.05 -6.21
C VAL A 272 6.69 12.68 -6.12
N SER A 273 6.43 11.83 -7.11
CA SER A 273 6.96 10.46 -7.15
C SER A 273 8.47 10.41 -7.45
N PRO A 274 9.12 9.24 -7.33
CA PRO A 274 10.49 9.07 -7.80
C PRO A 274 10.64 9.33 -9.31
N SER A 275 11.82 9.79 -9.71
CA SER A 275 12.26 9.71 -11.11
C SER A 275 12.88 8.36 -11.41
N ARG A 276 12.95 7.98 -12.70
CA ARG A 276 13.53 6.71 -13.16
C ARG A 276 14.46 6.91 -14.35
N LEU A 277 15.51 6.10 -14.37
CA LEU A 277 16.41 5.96 -15.51
C LEU A 277 16.47 4.49 -15.92
N LEU A 278 16.24 4.25 -17.20
CA LEU A 278 16.19 2.91 -17.78
C LEU A 278 17.29 2.77 -18.81
N PHE A 279 17.97 1.62 -18.80
CA PHE A 279 18.92 1.18 -19.83
C PHE A 279 18.45 -0.17 -20.36
N GLY A 280 18.44 -0.32 -21.68
CA GLY A 280 18.04 -1.58 -22.30
C GLY A 280 18.97 -1.95 -23.43
N ALA A 281 19.17 -3.25 -23.61
CA ALA A 281 19.88 -3.80 -24.76
C ALA A 281 19.13 -5.03 -25.28
N SER A 282 19.05 -5.17 -26.60
CA SER A 282 18.49 -6.36 -27.23
C SER A 282 19.27 -6.75 -28.47
N TYR A 283 19.35 -8.06 -28.68
CA TYR A 283 19.97 -8.62 -29.88
C TYR A 283 19.02 -9.57 -30.61
N THR A 284 18.87 -9.36 -31.90
CA THR A 284 18.00 -10.16 -32.78
C THR A 284 18.88 -11.10 -33.64
N PHE A 285 18.68 -12.39 -33.48
CA PHE A 285 19.36 -13.45 -34.23
C PHE A 285 18.57 -13.81 -35.50
N GLY A 286 18.70 -12.99 -36.53
CA GLY A 286 17.92 -13.15 -37.77
C GLY A 286 16.41 -13.14 -37.47
N ASN A 287 15.69 -14.15 -37.97
CA ASN A 287 14.25 -14.34 -37.73
C ASN A 287 13.96 -15.35 -36.61
N LEU A 288 15.01 -15.94 -36.00
CA LEU A 288 14.87 -17.08 -35.11
C LEU A 288 14.62 -16.66 -33.66
N ALA A 289 15.40 -15.70 -33.16
CA ALA A 289 15.32 -15.36 -31.74
C ALA A 289 15.62 -13.88 -31.44
N ILE A 290 15.13 -13.40 -30.30
CA ILE A 290 15.46 -12.10 -29.71
C ILE A 290 15.79 -12.35 -28.26
N VAL A 291 16.90 -11.74 -27.78
CA VAL A 291 17.27 -11.70 -26.36
C VAL A 291 17.29 -10.24 -25.93
N SER A 292 16.78 -9.95 -24.74
CA SER A 292 16.81 -8.60 -24.15
C SER A 292 17.21 -8.62 -22.69
N VAL A 293 17.87 -7.54 -22.26
CA VAL A 293 18.19 -7.24 -20.87
C VAL A 293 17.88 -5.77 -20.62
N ASP A 294 17.23 -5.47 -19.52
CA ASP A 294 16.88 -4.13 -19.10
C ASP A 294 17.29 -3.90 -17.65
N TYR A 295 17.85 -2.73 -17.37
CA TYR A 295 18.17 -2.24 -16.05
C TYR A 295 17.42 -0.94 -15.80
N GLU A 296 16.79 -0.81 -14.62
CA GLU A 296 16.08 0.39 -14.18
C GLU A 296 16.60 0.83 -12.81
N ARG A 297 16.87 2.12 -12.68
CA ARG A 297 17.17 2.80 -11.43
C ARG A 297 16.05 3.77 -11.11
N GLU A 298 15.45 3.64 -9.92
CA GLU A 298 14.39 4.52 -9.41
C GLU A 298 14.81 5.15 -8.08
N TRP A 299 14.64 6.49 -7.92
CA TRP A 299 15.15 7.23 -6.76
C TRP A 299 14.05 7.55 -5.74
N TYR A 300 13.69 6.59 -4.88
CA TYR A 300 12.67 6.77 -3.84
C TYR A 300 13.04 7.81 -2.78
N ASN A 301 14.32 8.02 -2.50
CA ASN A 301 14.80 9.11 -1.64
C ASN A 301 14.54 10.51 -2.21
N GLY A 302 14.08 10.60 -3.46
CA GLY A 302 13.67 11.82 -4.16
C GLY A 302 12.21 12.23 -3.97
N ILE A 303 11.39 11.41 -3.32
CA ILE A 303 9.98 11.68 -3.05
C ILE A 303 9.81 13.00 -2.28
N ARG A 304 8.75 13.74 -2.62
CA ARG A 304 8.37 14.99 -1.93
C ARG A 304 6.85 15.01 -1.71
N VAL A 305 6.48 15.59 -0.59
CA VAL A 305 5.11 15.99 -0.27
C VAL A 305 5.09 17.51 -0.16
N LYS A 306 4.07 18.16 -0.71
CA LYS A 306 3.95 19.62 -0.79
C LYS A 306 2.50 20.05 -0.61
N ASN A 307 2.31 21.36 -0.45
CA ASN A 307 1.00 22.02 -0.44
C ASN A 307 0.01 21.37 0.53
N VAL A 308 0.51 21.01 1.71
CA VAL A 308 -0.30 20.46 2.78
C VAL A 308 -1.11 21.58 3.42
N PRO A 309 -2.39 21.35 3.77
CA PRO A 309 -3.23 22.35 4.41
C PRO A 309 -2.62 22.94 5.69
N GLU A 310 -2.88 24.21 5.95
CA GLU A 310 -2.52 24.85 7.21
C GLU A 310 -3.27 24.16 8.38
N GLY A 311 -2.55 23.93 9.49
CA GLY A 311 -3.12 23.29 10.69
C GLY A 311 -3.13 21.74 10.66
N ALA A 312 -2.70 21.11 9.56
CA ALA A 312 -2.39 19.69 9.59
C ALA A 312 -1.10 19.46 10.39
N ASP A 313 -1.06 18.45 11.25
CA ASP A 313 0.18 17.96 11.91
C ASP A 313 1.16 17.32 10.90
N PHE A 314 1.04 17.72 9.67
CA PHE A 314 1.70 17.17 8.51
C PHE A 314 2.82 18.14 8.09
N HIS A 315 4.03 17.84 8.48
CA HIS A 315 5.19 18.69 8.19
C HIS A 315 5.93 18.19 6.95
N PRO A 316 5.84 18.88 5.78
CA PRO A 316 6.50 18.46 4.53
C PRO A 316 8.00 18.21 4.68
N GLU A 317 8.70 19.00 5.51
CA GLU A 317 10.14 18.84 5.76
C GLU A 317 10.45 17.57 6.57
N ALA A 318 9.57 17.13 7.49
CA ALA A 318 9.72 15.87 8.22
C ALA A 318 9.62 14.67 7.28
N TYR A 319 8.63 14.68 6.36
CA TYR A 319 8.53 13.64 5.34
C TYR A 319 9.71 13.63 4.37
N LYS A 320 10.20 14.80 3.98
CA LYS A 320 11.40 14.91 3.14
C LYS A 320 12.63 14.33 3.84
N ALA A 321 12.79 14.58 5.14
CA ALA A 321 13.85 14.00 5.96
C ALA A 321 13.67 12.47 6.06
N GLU A 322 12.46 11.99 6.29
CA GLU A 322 12.14 10.57 6.35
C GLU A 322 12.49 9.86 5.06
N PHE A 323 12.01 10.33 3.89
CA PHE A 323 12.34 9.72 2.59
C PHE A 323 13.84 9.73 2.33
N LYS A 324 14.55 10.81 2.67
CA LYS A 324 16.00 10.89 2.52
C LYS A 324 16.75 9.92 3.43
N ASN A 325 16.30 9.75 4.67
CA ASN A 325 17.00 8.97 5.69
C ASN A 325 16.68 7.48 5.58
N ASN A 326 15.44 7.13 5.29
CA ASN A 326 14.91 5.76 5.39
C ASN A 326 14.80 5.06 4.03
N TYR A 327 14.75 5.82 2.94
CA TYR A 327 14.62 5.27 1.59
C TYR A 327 15.93 5.42 0.80
N LYS A 328 16.14 4.51 -0.13
CA LYS A 328 17.21 4.52 -1.13
C LYS A 328 16.62 4.39 -2.53
N GLY A 329 17.43 4.45 -3.55
CA GLY A 329 16.99 4.07 -4.89
C GLY A 329 16.92 2.56 -5.04
N THR A 330 15.96 2.07 -5.81
CA THR A 330 15.86 0.65 -6.19
C THR A 330 16.59 0.38 -7.51
N ASN A 331 17.01 -0.86 -7.67
CA ASN A 331 17.53 -1.40 -8.92
C ASN A 331 16.60 -2.52 -9.37
N THR A 332 16.16 -2.44 -10.62
CA THR A 332 15.40 -3.52 -11.25
C THR A 332 16.20 -4.08 -12.42
N LEU A 333 16.39 -5.38 -12.45
CA LEU A 333 16.98 -6.11 -13.57
C LEU A 333 15.93 -6.99 -14.21
N ARG A 334 15.81 -6.94 -15.55
CA ARG A 334 14.88 -7.76 -16.33
C ARG A 334 15.66 -8.43 -17.46
N ALA A 335 15.27 -9.67 -17.77
CA ALA A 335 15.78 -10.37 -18.94
C ALA A 335 14.67 -11.17 -19.62
N GLY A 336 14.77 -11.28 -20.94
CA GLY A 336 13.77 -11.99 -21.72
C GLY A 336 14.34 -12.59 -22.99
N VAL A 337 13.71 -13.66 -23.44
CA VAL A 337 14.01 -14.33 -24.71
C VAL A 337 12.70 -14.63 -25.45
N GLU A 338 12.69 -14.36 -26.73
CA GLU A 338 11.67 -14.80 -27.67
C GLU A 338 12.34 -15.74 -28.70
N VAL A 339 11.71 -16.88 -28.95
CA VAL A 339 12.12 -17.81 -29.99
C VAL A 339 10.94 -18.02 -30.93
N ARG A 340 11.22 -18.00 -32.24
CA ARG A 340 10.23 -18.24 -33.31
C ARG A 340 10.56 -19.52 -34.05
N PRO A 341 10.15 -20.70 -33.51
CA PRO A 341 10.45 -21.98 -34.14
C PRO A 341 9.72 -22.11 -35.49
N LEU A 342 8.63 -21.39 -35.66
CA LEU A 342 7.87 -21.29 -36.91
C LEU A 342 7.51 -19.83 -37.18
N PRO A 343 7.35 -19.41 -38.46
CA PRO A 343 6.97 -18.03 -38.80
C PRO A 343 5.65 -17.54 -38.19
N ILE A 344 4.76 -18.49 -37.86
CA ILE A 344 3.44 -18.20 -37.29
C ILE A 344 3.41 -18.26 -35.76
N PHE A 345 4.50 -18.73 -35.12
CA PHE A 345 4.48 -19.05 -33.70
C PHE A 345 5.72 -18.51 -32.97
N ALA A 346 5.52 -17.85 -31.85
CA ALA A 346 6.56 -17.34 -30.97
C ALA A 346 6.37 -17.86 -29.55
N VAL A 347 7.46 -18.27 -28.92
CA VAL A 347 7.53 -18.63 -27.49
C VAL A 347 8.37 -17.58 -26.79
N ARG A 348 7.88 -17.09 -25.65
CA ARG A 348 8.54 -16.06 -24.86
C ARG A 348 8.75 -16.53 -23.41
N LEU A 349 9.92 -16.29 -22.87
CA LEU A 349 10.24 -16.48 -21.46
C LEU A 349 10.93 -15.23 -20.94
N GLY A 350 10.68 -14.90 -19.69
CA GLY A 350 11.32 -13.75 -19.08
C GLY A 350 11.25 -13.78 -17.56
N GLY A 351 11.98 -12.87 -16.96
CA GLY A 351 11.93 -12.67 -15.51
C GLY A 351 12.57 -11.35 -15.11
N GLY A 352 12.35 -10.97 -13.88
CA GLY A 352 12.93 -9.77 -13.31
C GLY A 352 13.01 -9.82 -11.80
N TYR A 353 13.86 -8.97 -11.26
CA TYR A 353 14.11 -8.78 -9.84
C TYR A 353 14.20 -7.28 -9.54
N THR A 354 13.56 -6.84 -8.47
CA THR A 354 13.65 -5.48 -7.93
C THR A 354 14.09 -5.56 -6.48
N ASP A 355 15.14 -4.83 -6.13
CA ASP A 355 15.64 -4.74 -4.76
C ASP A 355 14.82 -3.79 -3.90
N SER A 356 15.15 -3.74 -2.59
CA SER A 356 14.45 -2.92 -1.60
C SER A 356 14.59 -1.43 -1.86
N MET A 357 13.48 -0.69 -1.70
CA MET A 357 13.49 0.77 -1.58
C MET A 357 13.88 1.25 -0.18
N PHE A 358 13.85 0.39 0.84
CA PHE A 358 14.19 0.73 2.22
C PHE A 358 15.67 0.50 2.50
N LYS A 359 16.28 1.38 3.30
CA LYS A 359 17.65 1.20 3.79
C LYS A 359 17.73 0.12 4.85
N ASP A 360 16.73 0.05 5.73
CA ASP A 360 16.60 -0.94 6.79
C ASP A 360 15.29 -1.73 6.62
N ARG A 361 15.38 -3.06 6.65
CA ARG A 361 14.25 -3.97 6.58
C ARG A 361 13.38 -3.93 7.85
N GLN A 362 13.93 -3.52 8.98
CA GLN A 362 13.25 -3.52 10.27
C GLN A 362 12.42 -2.26 10.52
N GLN A 363 12.30 -1.35 9.54
CA GLN A 363 11.41 -0.21 9.67
C GLN A 363 9.96 -0.66 9.52
N TYR A 364 9.18 -0.37 10.56
CA TYR A 364 7.77 -0.74 10.67
C TYR A 364 6.90 0.32 10.03
N TYR A 365 5.87 -0.15 9.31
CA TYR A 365 4.86 0.71 8.69
C TYR A 365 3.47 0.22 9.08
N ASN A 366 2.49 1.11 9.06
CA ASN A 366 1.09 0.82 9.37
C ASN A 366 0.42 -0.14 8.38
N SER A 367 1.12 -0.55 7.36
CA SER A 367 0.67 -1.54 6.38
C SER A 367 1.86 -2.25 5.75
N PRO A 368 1.70 -3.51 5.33
CA PRO A 368 2.76 -4.21 4.63
C PRO A 368 3.21 -3.43 3.40
N SER A 369 4.51 -3.15 3.31
CA SER A 369 5.12 -2.45 2.18
C SER A 369 6.08 -3.38 1.45
N VAL A 370 6.06 -3.35 0.11
CA VAL A 370 6.91 -4.22 -0.70
C VAL A 370 8.38 -3.91 -0.42
N TYR A 371 9.11 -4.93 0.04
CA TYR A 371 10.53 -4.83 0.33
C TYR A 371 11.37 -5.22 -0.89
N GLU A 372 11.08 -6.35 -1.52
CA GLU A 372 11.67 -6.80 -2.76
C GLU A 372 10.66 -7.59 -3.58
N SER A 373 10.82 -7.63 -4.90
CA SER A 373 9.95 -8.41 -5.76
C SER A 373 10.73 -9.14 -6.84
N TYR A 374 10.23 -10.29 -7.24
CA TYR A 374 10.70 -11.01 -8.41
C TYR A 374 9.54 -11.63 -9.17
N TYR A 375 9.73 -11.80 -10.46
CA TYR A 375 8.71 -12.40 -11.30
C TYR A 375 9.31 -13.28 -12.38
N ILE A 376 8.51 -14.24 -12.83
CA ILE A 376 8.77 -15.04 -14.02
C ILE A 376 7.58 -14.92 -14.97
N THR A 377 7.85 -14.94 -16.27
CA THR A 377 6.84 -14.85 -17.31
C THR A 377 7.03 -15.91 -18.37
N GLY A 378 5.91 -16.38 -18.93
CA GLY A 378 5.88 -17.23 -20.11
C GLY A 378 4.81 -16.73 -21.07
N GLY A 379 5.04 -16.79 -22.37
CA GLY A 379 4.09 -16.31 -23.36
C GLY A 379 4.15 -17.04 -24.67
N LEU A 380 3.01 -17.03 -25.37
CA LEU A 380 2.83 -17.58 -26.70
C LEU A 380 2.28 -16.51 -27.64
N GLY A 381 2.88 -16.36 -28.81
CA GLY A 381 2.39 -15.47 -29.85
C GLY A 381 2.01 -16.27 -31.10
N ILE A 382 0.87 -15.97 -31.70
CA ILE A 382 0.34 -16.66 -32.89
C ILE A 382 -0.07 -15.61 -33.92
N ASN A 383 0.48 -15.71 -35.12
CA ASN A 383 0.07 -14.93 -36.27
C ASN A 383 -1.16 -15.63 -36.89
N LEU A 384 -2.35 -15.06 -36.72
CA LEU A 384 -3.61 -15.60 -37.23
C LEU A 384 -3.87 -15.23 -38.72
N GLY A 385 -2.91 -14.53 -39.34
CA GLY A 385 -2.98 -14.10 -40.73
C GLY A 385 -2.00 -12.95 -40.99
N ARG A 386 -2.18 -12.24 -42.13
CA ARG A 386 -1.25 -11.16 -42.50
C ARG A 386 -1.32 -9.97 -41.54
N ASN A 387 -2.48 -9.72 -40.96
CA ASN A 387 -2.79 -8.48 -40.22
C ASN A 387 -3.25 -8.72 -38.80
N THR A 388 -3.30 -9.96 -38.32
CA THR A 388 -3.84 -10.28 -36.98
C THR A 388 -2.84 -11.11 -36.15
N VAL A 389 -2.57 -10.68 -34.95
CA VAL A 389 -1.70 -11.37 -33.99
C VAL A 389 -2.47 -11.60 -32.70
N LEU A 390 -2.37 -12.81 -32.14
CA LEU A 390 -2.88 -13.17 -30.82
C LEU A 390 -1.67 -13.48 -29.93
N ASP A 391 -1.55 -12.78 -28.81
CA ASP A 391 -0.58 -13.06 -27.74
C ASP A 391 -1.30 -13.49 -26.47
N VAL A 392 -0.80 -14.55 -25.84
CA VAL A 392 -1.21 -14.99 -24.50
C VAL A 392 0.02 -15.04 -23.61
N ALA A 393 -0.06 -14.42 -22.46
CA ALA A 393 1.03 -14.40 -21.50
C ALA A 393 0.57 -14.72 -20.08
N TYR A 394 1.42 -15.41 -19.37
CA TYR A 394 1.30 -15.68 -17.94
C TYR A 394 2.46 -15.04 -17.20
N GLN A 395 2.17 -14.45 -16.04
CA GLN A 395 3.16 -13.89 -15.14
C GLN A 395 2.86 -14.33 -13.69
N ASN A 396 3.89 -14.82 -13.00
CA ASN A 396 3.90 -15.02 -11.56
C ASN A 396 4.78 -13.94 -10.93
N VAL A 397 4.23 -13.16 -10.03
CA VAL A 397 4.94 -12.12 -9.27
C VAL A 397 4.93 -12.49 -7.81
N THR A 398 6.07 -12.47 -7.18
CA THR A 398 6.23 -12.65 -5.74
C THR A 398 6.82 -11.38 -5.13
N GLU A 399 6.11 -10.83 -4.15
CA GLU A 399 6.49 -9.65 -3.39
C GLU A 399 6.73 -10.05 -1.94
N LYS A 400 7.93 -9.79 -1.42
CA LYS A 400 8.22 -9.85 0.01
C LYS A 400 7.91 -8.49 0.61
N GLN A 401 7.25 -8.49 1.75
CA GLN A 401 6.80 -7.27 2.39
C GLN A 401 7.61 -7.01 3.67
N THR A 402 7.58 -5.76 4.14
CA THR A 402 8.15 -5.41 5.44
C THR A 402 7.38 -6.12 6.54
N PRO A 403 8.02 -6.41 7.69
CA PRO A 403 7.31 -6.87 8.87
C PRO A 403 6.17 -5.92 9.23
N TYR A 404 5.06 -6.47 9.63
CA TYR A 404 3.84 -5.75 9.94
C TYR A 404 3.31 -6.16 11.32
N GLU A 405 2.75 -5.21 12.03
CA GLU A 405 2.15 -5.39 13.34
C GLU A 405 0.62 -5.28 13.24
N LEU A 406 -0.13 -6.16 13.92
CA LEU A 406 -1.59 -6.21 13.84
C LEU A 406 -2.24 -4.90 14.26
N PHE A 407 -1.85 -4.35 15.39
CA PHE A 407 -2.21 -3.00 15.77
C PHE A 407 -0.94 -2.20 15.98
N PHE A 408 -0.94 -1.07 15.31
CA PHE A 408 0.20 -0.18 15.31
C PHE A 408 0.31 0.52 16.66
N SER A 409 1.13 -0.03 17.52
CA SER A 409 1.46 0.59 18.79
C SER A 409 2.92 0.46 19.11
N LYS A 410 3.59 1.58 19.09
CA LYS A 410 4.89 1.70 19.72
C LYS A 410 4.66 2.41 21.05
N TYR A 411 4.87 1.72 22.15
CA TYR A 411 4.91 2.39 23.42
C TYR A 411 6.35 2.44 23.95
N GLN A 412 6.66 3.51 24.64
CA GLN A 412 7.98 3.70 25.22
C GLN A 412 7.98 3.19 26.67
N ASN A 413 8.68 2.10 26.92
CA ASN A 413 8.90 1.60 28.27
C ASN A 413 10.39 1.68 28.57
N GLY A 414 10.78 2.59 29.46
CA GLY A 414 12.18 2.78 29.87
C GLY A 414 13.11 3.23 28.74
N GLY A 415 12.59 3.90 27.69
CA GLY A 415 13.35 4.39 26.53
C GLY A 415 13.38 3.42 25.36
N GLU A 416 12.91 2.19 25.50
CA GLU A 416 12.78 1.23 24.41
C GLU A 416 11.37 1.26 23.80
N MET A 417 11.31 1.29 22.46
CA MET A 417 10.06 1.12 21.74
C MET A 417 9.69 -0.37 21.73
N LYS A 418 8.56 -0.71 22.33
CA LYS A 418 8.01 -2.08 22.34
C LYS A 418 6.76 -2.17 21.49
N THR A 419 6.56 -3.33 20.93
CA THR A 419 5.37 -3.68 20.15
C THR A 419 4.44 -4.54 21.01
N TYR A 420 3.12 -4.30 20.93
CA TYR A 420 2.13 -5.09 21.69
C TYR A 420 1.82 -6.41 21.04
N SER A 421 1.69 -6.42 19.72
CA SER A 421 1.50 -7.66 18.95
C SER A 421 2.82 -8.13 18.34
N GLY A 422 2.89 -9.40 17.99
CA GLY A 422 4.04 -9.92 17.24
C GLY A 422 4.14 -9.29 15.86
N LEU A 423 5.35 -9.32 15.30
CA LEU A 423 5.61 -8.93 13.93
C LEU A 423 5.33 -10.09 13.00
N TYR A 424 4.59 -9.81 11.92
CA TYR A 424 4.24 -10.78 10.89
C TYR A 424 5.01 -10.48 9.61
N ASP A 425 5.84 -11.44 9.18
CA ASP A 425 6.45 -11.43 7.85
C ASP A 425 5.40 -11.85 6.82
N THR A 426 5.13 -10.99 5.86
CA THR A 426 4.16 -11.26 4.81
C THR A 426 4.83 -11.42 3.45
N LYS A 427 4.25 -12.30 2.65
CA LYS A 427 4.64 -12.57 1.28
C LYS A 427 3.39 -12.64 0.41
N GLN A 428 3.35 -11.84 -0.64
CA GLN A 428 2.26 -11.86 -1.58
C GLN A 428 2.70 -12.50 -2.89
N THR A 429 1.92 -13.46 -3.40
CA THR A 429 2.11 -14.04 -4.72
C THR A 429 0.89 -13.74 -5.56
N ARG A 430 1.12 -13.18 -6.75
CA ARG A 430 0.05 -12.86 -7.71
C ARG A 430 0.29 -13.58 -9.02
N HIS A 431 -0.81 -14.00 -9.65
CA HIS A 431 -0.82 -14.65 -10.95
C HIS A 431 -1.59 -13.80 -11.93
N TYR A 432 -0.95 -13.44 -13.03
CA TYR A 432 -1.58 -12.66 -14.09
C TYR A 432 -1.65 -13.49 -15.36
N ILE A 433 -2.80 -13.47 -16.02
CA ILE A 433 -2.98 -13.99 -17.36
C ILE A 433 -3.45 -12.83 -18.23
N SER A 434 -2.77 -12.59 -19.33
CA SER A 434 -3.14 -11.56 -20.29
C SER A 434 -3.32 -12.15 -21.68
N MET A 435 -4.28 -11.61 -22.41
CA MET A 435 -4.52 -11.93 -23.80
C MET A 435 -4.62 -10.64 -24.60
N THR A 436 -3.85 -10.55 -25.68
CA THR A 436 -3.81 -9.37 -26.53
C THR A 436 -4.13 -9.77 -27.97
N LEU A 437 -5.09 -9.11 -28.57
CA LEU A 437 -5.40 -9.23 -29.99
C LEU A 437 -4.97 -7.93 -30.70
N GLY A 438 -4.04 -8.06 -31.63
CA GLY A 438 -3.49 -6.94 -32.40
C GLY A 438 -3.94 -6.99 -33.86
N PHE A 439 -4.30 -5.84 -34.39
CA PHE A 439 -4.65 -5.66 -35.81
C PHE A 439 -3.74 -4.62 -36.47
N ARG A 440 -3.29 -4.89 -37.68
CA ARG A 440 -2.60 -3.94 -38.55
C ARG A 440 -3.49 -3.60 -39.73
N PHE A 441 -3.64 -2.35 -40.01
CA PHE A 441 -4.43 -1.82 -41.13
C PHE A 441 -3.51 -1.30 -42.22
#